data_25ebda143bc33ce80ba71455c0a52a80
#
_entry.id   25ebda143bc33ce80ba71455c0a52a80
#
_cell.length_a   1.000
_cell.length_b   1.000
_cell.length_c   1.000
_cell.angle_alpha   90.00
_cell.angle_beta   90.00
_cell.angle_gamma   90.00
#
_symmetry.space_group_name_H-M   'P 1'
#
loop_
_entity.id
_entity.type
_entity.pdbx_description
1 polymer ?
#
loop_
_entity_poly.entity_id
_entity_poly.type
_entity_poly.pdbx_seq_one_letter_code
_entity_poly.pdbx_strand_id
1 'polypeptide(L)'
;MVSTRKQLIVDDGVLISYTVFEGSEPAAVILHGLAGSSREFLPTARALAGRSVVLIDQRGHGESTRRPTDTSRAAYVSDVARVIEAETSEPVIVIGQSMGAHTAMLLAADRPDLVRALVMLEGNQGSGTVEEHRAIGDFFRSWDVPFANRSEAAAELGDGPLERAWVEDLEETVDGLVPRFDADVMQTTIEAVREPRWREWESIEVPTLMVYADGGMFTEEQKSAFVGRGRRVRRVDLSGASHDAHLDAHEQWVEALRTFIDAQ
;
A
#
# COMPACT_ATOMS: atom_id res chain seq x y z
N MET A 1 0.83 7.14 21.49
CA MET A 1 2.01 6.89 20.65
C MET A 1 2.43 8.23 20.05
N VAL A 2 3.70 8.62 20.21
CA VAL A 2 4.22 9.84 19.58
C VAL A 2 4.47 9.53 18.11
N SER A 3 4.04 10.41 17.23
CA SER A 3 4.29 10.29 15.79
C SER A 3 4.84 11.59 15.23
N THR A 4 5.72 11.47 14.26
CA THR A 4 6.35 12.60 13.57
C THR A 4 6.17 12.44 12.08
N ARG A 5 5.61 13.45 11.41
CA ARG A 5 5.58 13.54 9.95
C ARG A 5 6.93 14.01 9.44
N LYS A 6 7.48 13.30 8.47
CA LYS A 6 8.77 13.59 7.85
C LYS A 6 8.65 13.63 6.33
N GLN A 7 9.65 14.19 5.69
CA GLN A 7 9.75 14.28 4.23
C GLN A 7 11.18 14.00 3.80
N LEU A 8 11.33 13.28 2.70
CA LEU A 8 12.60 12.95 2.08
C LEU A 8 12.52 13.29 0.58
N ILE A 9 13.53 14.00 0.07
CA ILE A 9 13.70 14.17 -1.37
C ILE A 9 14.55 13.02 -1.88
N VAL A 10 14.02 12.25 -2.81
CA VAL A 10 14.72 11.11 -3.43
C VAL A 10 15.47 11.53 -4.69
N ASP A 11 16.22 10.60 -5.28
CA ASP A 11 17.26 10.88 -6.30
C ASP A 11 16.73 11.58 -7.56
N ASP A 12 15.47 11.39 -7.95
CA ASP A 12 14.81 12.05 -9.09
C ASP A 12 14.11 13.38 -8.72
N GLY A 13 14.31 13.87 -7.49
CA GLY A 13 13.72 15.10 -6.97
C GLY A 13 12.28 14.96 -6.49
N VAL A 14 11.72 13.75 -6.47
CA VAL A 14 10.41 13.47 -5.89
C VAL A 14 10.48 13.60 -4.37
N LEU A 15 9.51 14.31 -3.79
CA LEU A 15 9.33 14.39 -2.34
C LEU A 15 8.47 13.21 -1.89
N ILE A 16 8.99 12.40 -0.97
CA ILE A 16 8.27 11.33 -0.28
C ILE A 16 7.92 11.78 1.13
N SER A 17 6.64 11.77 1.46
CA SER A 17 6.12 12.08 2.79
C SER A 17 5.78 10.79 3.54
N TYR A 18 6.15 10.73 4.82
CA TYR A 18 5.90 9.56 5.65
C TYR A 18 5.73 9.92 7.13
N THR A 19 5.05 9.07 7.87
CA THR A 19 4.85 9.26 9.32
C THR A 19 5.56 8.16 10.08
N VAL A 20 6.40 8.55 11.04
CA VAL A 20 7.10 7.63 11.94
C VAL A 20 6.40 7.62 13.30
N PHE A 21 6.04 6.43 13.76
CA PHE A 21 5.61 6.14 15.12
C PHE A 21 6.77 5.51 15.88
N GLU A 22 7.22 6.12 16.94
CA GLU A 22 8.34 5.63 17.75
C GLU A 22 7.99 4.36 18.51
N GLY A 23 8.91 3.39 18.54
CA GLY A 23 8.75 2.12 19.22
C GLY A 23 9.99 1.24 19.16
N SER A 24 9.82 -0.04 19.47
CA SER A 24 10.89 -1.04 19.40
C SER A 24 11.15 -1.55 17.99
N GLU A 25 12.36 -1.98 17.71
CA GLU A 25 12.74 -2.69 16.50
C GLU A 25 12.36 -4.21 16.56
N PRO A 26 12.22 -4.89 15.41
CA PRO A 26 12.33 -4.33 14.06
C PRO A 26 11.14 -3.43 13.72
N ALA A 27 11.39 -2.36 12.97
CA ALA A 27 10.34 -1.47 12.49
C ALA A 27 9.40 -2.16 11.51
N ALA A 28 8.14 -1.74 11.49
CA ALA A 28 7.18 -2.12 10.46
C ALA A 28 6.99 -0.96 9.47
N VAL A 29 7.21 -1.20 8.18
CA VAL A 29 7.00 -0.21 7.11
C VAL A 29 5.73 -0.59 6.35
N ILE A 30 4.76 0.31 6.24
CA ILE A 30 3.44 0.04 5.67
C ILE A 30 3.21 0.87 4.40
N LEU A 31 2.78 0.19 3.33
CA LEU A 31 2.54 0.71 1.99
C LEU A 31 1.06 0.52 1.61
N HIS A 32 0.38 1.61 1.32
CA HIS A 32 -1.03 1.62 0.91
C HIS A 32 -1.25 1.15 -0.54
N GLY A 33 -2.50 0.94 -0.93
CA GLY A 33 -2.92 0.59 -2.29
C GLY A 33 -2.96 1.79 -3.25
N LEU A 34 -3.42 1.53 -4.48
CA LEU A 34 -3.64 2.57 -5.49
C LEU A 34 -4.70 3.56 -5.01
N ALA A 35 -4.48 4.84 -5.27
CA ALA A 35 -5.36 5.95 -4.87
C ALA A 35 -5.61 6.07 -3.35
N GLY A 36 -4.85 5.30 -2.55
CA GLY A 36 -4.86 5.36 -1.09
C GLY A 36 -3.83 6.34 -0.52
N SER A 37 -3.71 6.34 0.80
CA SER A 37 -2.67 7.08 1.53
C SER A 37 -2.27 6.39 2.83
N SER A 38 -1.20 6.88 3.44
CA SER A 38 -0.76 6.44 4.77
C SER A 38 -1.85 6.56 5.84
N ARG A 39 -2.86 7.42 5.65
CA ARG A 39 -3.94 7.67 6.61
C ARG A 39 -4.83 6.45 6.81
N GLU A 40 -5.05 5.64 5.79
CA GLU A 40 -5.83 4.40 5.87
C GLU A 40 -5.23 3.41 6.87
N PHE A 41 -3.93 3.45 7.07
CA PHE A 41 -3.20 2.57 7.99
C PHE A 41 -2.93 3.14 9.38
N LEU A 42 -3.45 4.32 9.72
CA LEU A 42 -3.35 4.86 11.07
C LEU A 42 -3.96 3.93 12.15
N PRO A 43 -5.13 3.27 11.93
CA PRO A 43 -5.65 2.28 12.87
C PRO A 43 -4.71 1.08 13.03
N THR A 44 -4.14 0.56 11.92
CA THR A 44 -3.17 -0.53 11.96
C THR A 44 -1.90 -0.15 12.72
N ALA A 45 -1.34 1.05 12.47
CA ALA A 45 -0.18 1.54 13.22
C ALA A 45 -0.45 1.65 14.73
N ARG A 46 -1.63 2.14 15.12
CA ARG A 46 -2.04 2.19 16.53
C ARG A 46 -2.18 0.79 17.13
N ALA A 47 -2.67 -0.16 16.36
CA ALA A 47 -2.79 -1.55 16.79
C ALA A 47 -1.41 -2.22 16.98
N LEU A 48 -0.36 -1.76 16.31
CA LEU A 48 1.03 -2.19 16.51
C LEU A 48 1.76 -1.36 17.58
N ALA A 49 1.04 -0.72 18.50
CA ALA A 49 1.61 0.10 19.56
C ALA A 49 2.72 -0.65 20.34
N GLY A 50 3.84 0.05 20.56
CA GLY A 50 5.06 -0.49 21.18
C GLY A 50 6.15 -0.85 20.16
N ARG A 51 5.80 -1.04 18.88
CA ARG A 51 6.73 -1.24 17.76
C ARG A 51 6.93 0.07 16.99
N SER A 52 8.13 0.28 16.45
CA SER A 52 8.36 1.35 15.49
C SER A 52 7.55 1.08 14.21
N VAL A 53 6.80 2.07 13.72
CA VAL A 53 6.00 1.94 12.49
C VAL A 53 6.25 3.14 11.58
N VAL A 54 6.52 2.88 10.31
CA VAL A 54 6.67 3.90 9.27
C VAL A 54 5.54 3.74 8.26
N LEU A 55 4.68 4.75 8.14
CA LEU A 55 3.62 4.80 7.14
C LEU A 55 4.07 5.71 5.99
N ILE A 56 4.18 5.21 4.78
CA ILE A 56 4.67 5.96 3.62
C ILE A 56 3.49 6.36 2.73
N ASP A 57 3.40 7.63 2.36
CA ASP A 57 2.65 8.05 1.18
C ASP A 57 3.53 7.77 -0.04
N GLN A 58 3.19 6.77 -0.84
CA GLN A 58 3.97 6.43 -2.01
C GLN A 58 3.92 7.56 -3.05
N ARG A 59 4.94 7.68 -3.94
CA ARG A 59 4.94 8.70 -5.01
C ARG A 59 3.59 8.72 -5.75
N GLY A 60 3.11 9.89 -6.13
CA GLY A 60 1.81 10.07 -6.77
C GLY A 60 0.63 10.13 -5.80
N HIS A 61 0.83 9.95 -4.47
CA HIS A 61 -0.23 9.80 -3.49
C HIS A 61 -0.01 10.64 -2.23
N GLY A 62 -1.09 10.91 -1.52
CA GLY A 62 -1.07 11.54 -0.20
C GLY A 62 -0.37 12.90 -0.20
N GLU A 63 0.58 13.08 0.70
CA GLU A 63 1.38 14.31 0.81
C GLU A 63 2.74 14.20 0.08
N SER A 64 2.98 13.12 -0.66
CA SER A 64 4.12 12.98 -1.56
C SER A 64 3.88 13.74 -2.87
N THR A 65 4.93 13.89 -3.70
CA THR A 65 4.80 14.54 -5.01
C THR A 65 3.65 13.90 -5.80
N ARG A 66 2.61 14.69 -6.09
CA ARG A 66 1.36 14.22 -6.73
C ARG A 66 1.56 13.77 -8.18
N ARG A 67 2.42 14.45 -8.93
CA ARG A 67 2.70 14.18 -10.35
C ARG A 67 4.18 13.88 -10.58
N PRO A 68 4.68 12.71 -10.11
CA PRO A 68 6.04 12.29 -10.43
C PRO A 68 6.15 11.99 -11.93
N THR A 69 7.32 12.26 -12.52
CA THR A 69 7.58 11.95 -13.92
C THR A 69 7.83 10.47 -14.18
N ASP A 70 8.33 9.74 -13.19
CA ASP A 70 8.57 8.31 -13.22
C ASP A 70 7.60 7.59 -12.28
N THR A 71 6.72 6.76 -12.86
CA THR A 71 5.77 5.88 -12.15
C THR A 71 6.16 4.39 -12.29
N SER A 72 7.40 4.10 -12.70
CA SER A 72 7.89 2.73 -12.81
C SER A 72 7.95 2.03 -11.44
N ARG A 73 7.81 0.70 -11.44
CA ARG A 73 7.91 -0.07 -10.19
C ARG A 73 9.29 0.04 -9.54
N ALA A 74 10.35 0.23 -10.34
CA ALA A 74 11.70 0.46 -9.83
C ALA A 74 11.78 1.77 -9.01
N ALA A 75 11.12 2.83 -9.46
CA ALA A 75 11.08 4.09 -8.75
C ALA A 75 10.34 3.96 -7.40
N TYR A 76 9.19 3.26 -7.36
CA TYR A 76 8.48 2.97 -6.11
C TYR A 76 9.32 2.17 -5.12
N VAL A 77 10.04 1.15 -5.60
CA VAL A 77 10.94 0.32 -4.75
C VAL A 77 12.10 1.17 -4.21
N SER A 78 12.71 1.99 -5.06
CA SER A 78 13.79 2.89 -4.67
C SER A 78 13.36 3.86 -3.57
N ASP A 79 12.17 4.47 -3.68
CA ASP A 79 11.64 5.38 -2.66
C ASP A 79 11.52 4.72 -1.29
N VAL A 80 10.92 3.52 -1.26
CA VAL A 80 10.74 2.78 -0.01
C VAL A 80 12.10 2.40 0.59
N ALA A 81 13.05 1.94 -0.23
CA ALA A 81 14.40 1.64 0.22
C ALA A 81 15.07 2.87 0.85
N ARG A 82 14.97 4.05 0.19
CA ARG A 82 15.54 5.30 0.71
C ARG A 82 14.92 5.74 2.03
N VAL A 83 13.60 5.56 2.21
CA VAL A 83 12.94 5.87 3.49
C VAL A 83 13.41 4.91 4.59
N ILE A 84 13.52 3.60 4.30
CA ILE A 84 14.04 2.62 5.27
C ILE A 84 15.46 2.98 5.68
N GLU A 85 16.36 3.22 4.73
CA GLU A 85 17.76 3.59 4.99
C GLU A 85 17.91 4.89 5.80
N ALA A 86 16.95 5.81 5.67
CA ALA A 86 16.94 7.05 6.44
C ALA A 86 16.46 6.87 7.90
N GLU A 87 15.63 5.85 8.17
CA GLU A 87 15.00 5.68 9.47
C GLU A 87 15.64 4.60 10.34
N THR A 88 16.25 3.57 9.75
CA THR A 88 16.89 2.47 10.50
C THR A 88 18.03 1.83 9.74
N SER A 89 18.98 1.25 10.48
CA SER A 89 20.05 0.39 9.93
C SER A 89 19.70 -1.10 10.00
N GLU A 90 18.58 -1.45 10.62
CA GLU A 90 18.15 -2.84 10.79
C GLU A 90 17.14 -3.24 9.73
N PRO A 91 17.11 -4.50 9.27
CA PRO A 91 16.09 -4.99 8.37
C PRO A 91 14.69 -4.90 8.98
N VAL A 92 13.73 -4.40 8.19
CA VAL A 92 12.37 -4.09 8.61
C VAL A 92 11.36 -5.18 8.22
N ILE A 93 10.17 -5.13 8.81
CA ILE A 93 9.01 -5.89 8.35
C ILE A 93 8.27 -5.00 7.36
N VAL A 94 8.22 -5.38 6.08
CA VAL A 94 7.49 -4.61 5.05
C VAL A 94 6.08 -5.18 4.90
N ILE A 95 5.10 -4.30 4.97
CA ILE A 95 3.67 -4.61 4.90
C ILE A 95 3.09 -3.82 3.73
N GLY A 96 2.41 -4.47 2.80
CA GLY A 96 1.78 -3.78 1.69
C GLY A 96 0.37 -4.28 1.41
N GLN A 97 -0.51 -3.40 0.94
CA GLN A 97 -1.83 -3.72 0.46
C GLN A 97 -1.92 -3.47 -1.05
N SER A 98 -2.48 -4.41 -1.83
CA SER A 98 -2.73 -4.23 -3.28
C SER A 98 -1.47 -3.80 -4.04
N MET A 99 -1.46 -2.62 -4.66
CA MET A 99 -0.29 -2.02 -5.30
C MET A 99 0.90 -1.90 -4.32
N GLY A 100 0.66 -1.56 -3.06
CA GLY A 100 1.69 -1.52 -2.01
C GLY A 100 2.25 -2.91 -1.71
N ALA A 101 1.44 -3.98 -1.79
CA ALA A 101 1.91 -5.36 -1.67
C ALA A 101 2.85 -5.74 -2.82
N HIS A 102 2.55 -5.31 -4.03
CA HIS A 102 3.43 -5.50 -5.19
C HIS A 102 4.75 -4.73 -5.01
N THR A 103 4.72 -3.48 -4.50
CA THR A 103 5.94 -2.73 -4.15
C THR A 103 6.76 -3.46 -3.09
N ALA A 104 6.11 -3.94 -2.01
CA ALA A 104 6.76 -4.67 -0.92
C ALA A 104 7.42 -5.98 -1.40
N MET A 105 6.74 -6.72 -2.28
CA MET A 105 7.26 -7.93 -2.90
C MET A 105 8.53 -7.65 -3.72
N LEU A 106 8.50 -6.62 -4.57
CA LEU A 106 9.65 -6.24 -5.38
C LEU A 106 10.82 -5.76 -4.51
N LEU A 107 10.56 -4.99 -3.46
CA LEU A 107 11.59 -4.57 -2.50
C LEU A 107 12.24 -5.78 -1.82
N ALA A 108 11.44 -6.75 -1.36
CA ALA A 108 11.97 -7.95 -0.72
C ALA A 108 12.85 -8.80 -1.65
N ALA A 109 12.55 -8.78 -2.96
CA ALA A 109 13.35 -9.47 -3.97
C ALA A 109 14.65 -8.72 -4.34
N ASP A 110 14.56 -7.38 -4.48
CA ASP A 110 15.67 -6.53 -4.93
C ASP A 110 16.64 -6.16 -3.79
N ARG A 111 16.09 -5.92 -2.59
CA ARG A 111 16.83 -5.48 -1.40
C ARG A 111 16.57 -6.41 -0.20
N PRO A 112 16.94 -7.70 -0.30
CA PRO A 112 16.77 -8.65 0.82
C PRO A 112 17.56 -8.25 2.08
N ASP A 113 18.55 -7.38 1.94
CA ASP A 113 19.30 -6.78 3.05
C ASP A 113 18.45 -5.85 3.92
N LEU A 114 17.42 -5.22 3.35
CA LEU A 114 16.51 -4.31 4.07
C LEU A 114 15.26 -5.00 4.63
N VAL A 115 14.94 -6.22 4.19
CA VAL A 115 13.67 -6.87 4.52
C VAL A 115 13.87 -8.09 5.38
N ARG A 116 13.38 -8.06 6.63
CA ARG A 116 13.37 -9.18 7.57
C ARG A 116 12.19 -10.13 7.34
N ALA A 117 11.02 -9.58 7.04
CA ALA A 117 9.80 -10.33 6.75
C ALA A 117 8.87 -9.51 5.85
N LEU A 118 8.03 -10.20 5.09
CA LEU A 118 7.09 -9.60 4.14
C LEU A 118 5.65 -9.93 4.53
N VAL A 119 4.77 -8.93 4.50
CA VAL A 119 3.32 -9.12 4.62
C VAL A 119 2.63 -8.51 3.40
N MET A 120 1.83 -9.30 2.72
CA MET A 120 1.06 -8.89 1.55
C MET A 120 -0.43 -9.08 1.82
N LEU A 121 -1.19 -7.98 1.81
CA LEU A 121 -2.65 -7.98 1.87
C LEU A 121 -3.20 -7.76 0.47
N GLU A 122 -4.02 -8.71 -0.02
CA GLU A 122 -4.68 -8.61 -1.33
C GLU A 122 -3.72 -8.22 -2.46
N GLY A 123 -2.60 -8.94 -2.59
CA GLY A 123 -1.58 -8.71 -3.60
C GLY A 123 -1.21 -9.98 -4.38
N ASN A 124 -0.53 -9.77 -5.50
CA ASN A 124 0.03 -10.83 -6.33
C ASN A 124 1.31 -10.36 -7.06
N GLN A 125 1.80 -11.18 -7.99
CA GLN A 125 2.98 -10.92 -8.81
C GLN A 125 2.82 -9.85 -9.89
N GLY A 126 1.66 -9.23 -10.00
CA GLY A 126 1.28 -8.36 -11.11
C GLY A 126 0.43 -9.10 -12.16
N SER A 127 -0.57 -8.43 -12.67
CA SER A 127 -1.52 -8.94 -13.66
C SER A 127 -2.39 -7.80 -14.21
N GLY A 128 -3.32 -8.16 -15.08
CA GLY A 128 -4.30 -7.25 -15.66
C GLY A 128 -4.03 -6.96 -17.13
N THR A 129 -5.02 -6.38 -17.79
CA THR A 129 -4.98 -5.97 -19.18
C THR A 129 -4.86 -4.46 -19.30
N VAL A 130 -4.51 -3.96 -20.49
CA VAL A 130 -4.47 -2.52 -20.78
C VAL A 130 -5.85 -1.90 -20.59
N GLU A 131 -6.90 -2.63 -20.99
CA GLU A 131 -8.30 -2.19 -20.91
C GLU A 131 -8.76 -2.05 -19.45
N GLU A 132 -8.43 -3.02 -18.59
CA GLU A 132 -8.73 -2.97 -17.15
C GLU A 132 -8.04 -1.79 -16.48
N HIS A 133 -6.75 -1.57 -16.76
CA HIS A 133 -6.01 -0.46 -16.17
C HIS A 133 -6.49 0.91 -16.69
N ARG A 134 -6.87 1.00 -17.96
CA ARG A 134 -7.50 2.21 -18.49
C ARG A 134 -8.83 2.49 -17.81
N ALA A 135 -9.66 1.47 -17.58
CA ALA A 135 -10.95 1.62 -16.89
C ALA A 135 -10.77 2.18 -15.47
N ILE A 136 -9.68 1.81 -14.77
CA ILE A 136 -9.34 2.39 -13.46
C ILE A 136 -9.02 3.89 -13.60
N GLY A 137 -8.21 4.28 -14.58
CA GLY A 137 -7.93 5.68 -14.86
C GLY A 137 -9.19 6.47 -15.23
N ASP A 138 -10.05 5.89 -16.06
CA ASP A 138 -11.33 6.50 -16.48
C ASP A 138 -12.28 6.67 -15.28
N PHE A 139 -12.30 5.72 -14.35
CA PHE A 139 -13.06 5.83 -13.12
C PHE A 139 -12.63 7.06 -12.29
N PHE A 140 -11.34 7.27 -12.06
CA PHE A 140 -10.86 8.45 -11.31
C PHE A 140 -11.07 9.75 -12.08
N ARG A 141 -10.97 9.76 -13.41
CA ARG A 141 -11.27 10.93 -14.25
C ARG A 141 -12.75 11.30 -14.27
N SER A 142 -13.63 10.36 -13.96
CA SER A 142 -15.08 10.60 -13.95
C SER A 142 -15.55 11.35 -12.71
N TRP A 143 -14.72 11.51 -11.69
CA TRP A 143 -15.09 12.27 -10.50
C TRP A 143 -15.24 13.76 -10.83
N ASP A 144 -16.35 14.37 -10.40
CA ASP A 144 -16.67 15.79 -10.64
C ASP A 144 -15.92 16.71 -9.66
N VAL A 145 -14.60 16.73 -9.78
CA VAL A 145 -13.72 17.52 -8.90
C VAL A 145 -13.50 18.95 -9.44
N PRO A 146 -13.39 19.95 -8.57
CA PRO A 146 -13.37 19.87 -7.08
C PRO A 146 -14.76 19.71 -6.48
N PHE A 147 -14.90 18.87 -5.45
CA PHE A 147 -16.14 18.78 -4.67
C PHE A 147 -16.32 20.02 -3.80
N ALA A 148 -17.55 20.56 -3.71
CA ALA A 148 -17.78 21.75 -2.88
C ALA A 148 -17.60 21.49 -1.37
N ASN A 149 -17.90 20.25 -0.94
CA ASN A 149 -17.75 19.82 0.44
C ASN A 149 -17.74 18.27 0.56
N ARG A 150 -17.38 17.74 1.73
CA ARG A 150 -17.33 16.30 1.99
C ARG A 150 -18.66 15.58 1.83
N SER A 151 -19.78 16.25 2.06
CA SER A 151 -21.10 15.65 1.88
C SER A 151 -21.42 15.39 0.39
N GLU A 152 -21.05 16.31 -0.49
CA GLU A 152 -21.16 16.10 -1.94
C GLU A 152 -20.21 15.00 -2.42
N ALA A 153 -18.96 15.01 -1.96
CA ALA A 153 -18.01 13.94 -2.28
C ALA A 153 -18.55 12.57 -1.83
N ALA A 154 -19.10 12.45 -0.62
CA ALA A 154 -19.69 11.20 -0.14
C ALA A 154 -20.93 10.79 -0.93
N ALA A 155 -21.74 11.73 -1.40
CA ALA A 155 -22.91 11.45 -2.23
C ALA A 155 -22.52 10.90 -3.60
N GLU A 156 -21.40 11.34 -4.17
CA GLU A 156 -20.89 10.89 -5.45
C GLU A 156 -20.07 9.60 -5.34
N LEU A 157 -19.15 9.54 -4.39
CA LEU A 157 -18.20 8.42 -4.27
C LEU A 157 -18.81 7.20 -3.59
N GLY A 158 -19.77 7.39 -2.67
CA GLY A 158 -20.39 6.33 -1.90
C GLY A 158 -20.04 6.38 -0.41
N ASP A 159 -20.53 5.40 0.34
CA ASP A 159 -20.42 5.31 1.80
C ASP A 159 -19.74 4.01 2.29
N GLY A 160 -19.14 3.25 1.41
CA GLY A 160 -18.29 2.10 1.75
C GLY A 160 -17.05 2.49 2.55
N PRO A 161 -16.33 1.53 3.14
CA PRO A 161 -15.14 1.82 3.93
C PRO A 161 -14.04 2.55 3.15
N LEU A 162 -13.80 2.17 1.89
CA LEU A 162 -12.80 2.80 1.03
C LEU A 162 -13.24 4.21 0.59
N GLU A 163 -14.50 4.37 0.19
CA GLU A 163 -15.05 5.66 -0.23
C GLU A 163 -14.99 6.68 0.91
N ARG A 164 -15.32 6.24 2.14
CA ARG A 164 -15.15 7.09 3.33
C ARG A 164 -13.70 7.49 3.56
N ALA A 165 -12.74 6.57 3.36
CA ALA A 165 -11.32 6.89 3.49
C ALA A 165 -10.89 7.93 2.45
N TRP A 166 -11.34 7.81 1.19
CA TRP A 166 -11.10 8.82 0.16
C TRP A 166 -11.69 10.19 0.53
N VAL A 167 -12.95 10.23 0.98
CA VAL A 167 -13.63 11.49 1.38
C VAL A 167 -12.89 12.16 2.55
N GLU A 168 -12.43 11.38 3.53
CA GLU A 168 -11.67 11.91 4.67
C GLU A 168 -10.30 12.46 4.26
N ASP A 169 -9.67 11.86 3.25
CA ASP A 169 -8.33 12.24 2.78
C ASP A 169 -8.32 13.36 1.73
N LEU A 170 -9.48 13.84 1.28
CA LEU A 170 -9.55 14.96 0.33
C LEU A 170 -8.81 16.19 0.86
N GLU A 171 -8.03 16.80 -0.04
CA GLU A 171 -7.29 18.05 0.20
C GLU A 171 -8.18 19.26 -0.01
N GLU A 172 -8.11 20.20 0.91
CA GLU A 172 -8.83 21.47 0.83
C GLU A 172 -8.03 22.47 -0.01
N THR A 173 -8.64 22.99 -1.08
CA THR A 173 -8.07 24.01 -1.97
C THR A 173 -8.96 25.24 -2.01
N VAL A 174 -8.52 26.30 -2.69
CA VAL A 174 -9.32 27.53 -2.86
C VAL A 174 -10.59 27.30 -3.67
N ASP A 175 -10.60 26.26 -4.53
CA ASP A 175 -11.70 25.92 -5.42
C ASP A 175 -12.62 24.81 -4.87
N GLY A 176 -12.24 24.16 -3.76
CA GLY A 176 -12.98 23.05 -3.14
C GLY A 176 -12.07 21.90 -2.75
N LEU A 177 -12.66 20.72 -2.58
CA LEU A 177 -11.97 19.51 -2.16
C LEU A 177 -11.51 18.68 -3.36
N VAL A 178 -10.26 18.23 -3.36
CA VAL A 178 -9.68 17.42 -4.43
C VAL A 178 -8.99 16.18 -3.87
N PRO A 179 -8.89 15.07 -4.63
CA PRO A 179 -8.13 13.90 -4.21
C PRO A 179 -6.63 14.22 -4.13
N ARG A 180 -5.91 13.54 -3.22
CA ARG A 180 -4.46 13.69 -3.09
C ARG A 180 -3.67 12.86 -4.09
N PHE A 181 -4.27 12.56 -5.21
CA PHE A 181 -3.64 11.88 -6.36
C PHE A 181 -4.09 12.52 -7.68
N ASP A 182 -3.47 12.14 -8.76
CA ASP A 182 -3.84 12.53 -10.12
C ASP A 182 -4.31 11.28 -10.90
N ALA A 183 -5.44 11.37 -11.60
CA ALA A 183 -6.05 10.23 -12.28
C ALA A 183 -5.14 9.62 -13.37
N ASP A 184 -4.37 10.45 -14.10
CA ASP A 184 -3.44 9.96 -15.13
C ASP A 184 -2.24 9.28 -14.49
N VAL A 185 -1.76 9.78 -13.34
CA VAL A 185 -0.72 9.13 -12.53
C VAL A 185 -1.22 7.80 -12.00
N MET A 186 -2.48 7.69 -11.54
CA MET A 186 -3.05 6.42 -11.09
C MET A 186 -3.09 5.41 -12.23
N GLN A 187 -3.52 5.80 -13.42
CA GLN A 187 -3.52 4.91 -14.58
C GLN A 187 -2.10 4.41 -14.91
N THR A 188 -1.13 5.31 -15.05
CA THR A 188 0.25 4.91 -15.40
C THR A 188 0.90 4.06 -14.30
N THR A 189 0.57 4.33 -13.04
CA THR A 189 1.03 3.55 -11.89
C THR A 189 0.51 2.10 -11.93
N ILE A 190 -0.81 1.92 -12.18
CA ILE A 190 -1.37 0.57 -12.23
C ILE A 190 -0.96 -0.18 -13.50
N GLU A 191 -0.78 0.51 -14.61
CA GLU A 191 -0.22 -0.09 -15.84
C GLU A 191 1.17 -0.69 -15.61
N ALA A 192 1.99 -0.08 -14.76
CA ALA A 192 3.31 -0.60 -14.40
C ALA A 192 3.27 -1.90 -13.54
N VAL A 193 2.11 -2.23 -12.94
CA VAL A 193 1.89 -3.48 -12.18
C VAL A 193 1.52 -4.66 -13.09
N ARG A 194 1.20 -4.42 -14.37
CA ARG A 194 0.69 -5.43 -15.30
C ARG A 194 1.65 -6.57 -15.57
N GLU A 195 2.96 -6.29 -15.62
CA GLU A 195 3.97 -7.27 -15.95
C GLU A 195 4.13 -8.31 -14.83
N PRO A 196 3.91 -9.62 -15.07
CA PRO A 196 4.05 -10.62 -14.03
C PRO A 196 5.48 -10.79 -13.53
N ARG A 197 5.71 -10.59 -12.26
CA ARG A 197 7.02 -10.64 -11.57
C ARG A 197 7.24 -11.97 -10.84
N TRP A 198 7.03 -13.07 -11.55
CA TRP A 198 7.21 -14.41 -10.97
C TRP A 198 8.63 -14.71 -10.50
N ARG A 199 9.65 -14.24 -11.24
CA ARG A 199 11.05 -14.46 -10.86
C ARG A 199 11.39 -13.80 -9.56
N GLU A 200 10.94 -12.57 -9.37
CA GLU A 200 11.10 -11.79 -8.15
C GLU A 200 10.37 -12.48 -7.00
N TRP A 201 9.11 -12.87 -7.18
CA TRP A 201 8.35 -13.60 -6.16
C TRP A 201 9.03 -14.89 -5.72
N GLU A 202 9.45 -15.73 -6.67
CA GLU A 202 10.09 -17.02 -6.40
C GLU A 202 11.49 -16.88 -5.79
N SER A 203 12.13 -15.71 -5.89
CA SER A 203 13.44 -15.44 -5.30
C SER A 203 13.38 -15.08 -3.80
N ILE A 204 12.20 -14.69 -3.28
CA ILE A 204 12.05 -14.22 -1.91
C ILE A 204 12.27 -15.37 -0.92
N GLU A 205 13.20 -15.17 0.02
CA GLU A 205 13.59 -16.16 1.04
C GLU A 205 13.14 -15.79 2.46
N VAL A 206 12.70 -14.55 2.66
CA VAL A 206 12.22 -14.10 3.97
C VAL A 206 10.86 -14.71 4.31
N PRO A 207 10.53 -14.88 5.60
CA PRO A 207 9.18 -15.29 6.02
C PRO A 207 8.14 -14.35 5.43
N THR A 208 7.11 -14.92 4.82
CA THR A 208 6.06 -14.15 4.14
C THR A 208 4.68 -14.54 4.64
N LEU A 209 3.87 -13.55 5.00
CA LEU A 209 2.44 -13.69 5.26
C LEU A 209 1.66 -13.17 4.05
N MET A 210 0.85 -14.05 3.45
CA MET A 210 -0.19 -13.66 2.49
C MET A 210 -1.53 -13.61 3.20
N VAL A 211 -2.22 -12.48 3.10
CA VAL A 211 -3.56 -12.29 3.62
C VAL A 211 -4.50 -12.01 2.45
N TYR A 212 -5.52 -12.84 2.32
CA TYR A 212 -6.59 -12.68 1.34
C TYR A 212 -7.94 -12.49 2.02
N ALA A 213 -8.85 -11.81 1.34
CA ALA A 213 -10.23 -11.67 1.72
C ALA A 213 -11.12 -12.63 0.90
N ASP A 214 -12.20 -13.12 1.47
CA ASP A 214 -13.16 -13.97 0.75
C ASP A 214 -13.96 -13.21 -0.31
N GLY A 215 -14.20 -11.90 -0.10
CA GLY A 215 -14.74 -10.96 -1.09
C GLY A 215 -13.67 -10.13 -1.81
N GLY A 216 -12.39 -10.58 -1.81
CA GLY A 216 -11.28 -9.89 -2.45
C GLY A 216 -11.24 -10.04 -3.98
N MET A 217 -10.16 -9.58 -4.59
CA MET A 217 -10.02 -9.52 -6.06
C MET A 217 -9.58 -10.84 -6.70
N PHE A 218 -9.06 -11.80 -5.92
CA PHE A 218 -8.41 -12.99 -6.47
C PHE A 218 -9.27 -14.25 -6.32
N THR A 219 -9.33 -15.06 -7.38
CA THR A 219 -9.95 -16.38 -7.32
C THR A 219 -9.11 -17.35 -6.48
N GLU A 220 -9.72 -18.42 -5.98
CA GLU A 220 -9.01 -19.44 -5.19
C GLU A 220 -7.85 -20.08 -5.98
N GLU A 221 -8.03 -20.25 -7.30
CA GLU A 221 -6.97 -20.75 -8.17
C GLU A 221 -5.78 -19.79 -8.22
N GLN A 222 -6.03 -18.49 -8.37
CA GLN A 222 -4.98 -17.46 -8.37
C GLN A 222 -4.25 -17.39 -7.02
N LYS A 223 -5.02 -17.41 -5.89
CA LYS A 223 -4.47 -17.42 -4.53
C LYS A 223 -3.55 -18.63 -4.32
N SER A 224 -4.03 -19.82 -4.66
CA SER A 224 -3.29 -21.06 -4.50
C SER A 224 -2.04 -21.13 -5.40
N ALA A 225 -2.15 -20.66 -6.65
CA ALA A 225 -1.02 -20.61 -7.59
C ALA A 225 0.08 -19.67 -7.10
N PHE A 226 -0.29 -18.48 -6.59
CA PHE A 226 0.67 -17.51 -6.07
C PHE A 226 1.37 -18.03 -4.81
N VAL A 227 0.61 -18.49 -3.82
CA VAL A 227 1.15 -19.05 -2.58
C VAL A 227 2.05 -20.25 -2.84
N GLY A 228 1.62 -21.17 -3.72
CA GLY A 228 2.35 -22.40 -4.03
C GLY A 228 3.71 -22.20 -4.71
N ARG A 229 3.96 -21.03 -5.30
CA ARG A 229 5.25 -20.68 -5.91
C ARG A 229 6.19 -19.89 -4.98
N GLY A 230 5.69 -19.43 -3.85
CA GLY A 230 6.54 -18.79 -2.84
C GLY A 230 7.25 -19.83 -1.95
N ARG A 231 8.40 -19.43 -1.37
CA ARG A 231 9.27 -20.37 -0.62
C ARG A 231 8.89 -20.54 0.84
N ARG A 232 8.58 -19.46 1.54
CA ARG A 232 8.31 -19.42 2.99
C ARG A 232 7.01 -18.71 3.30
N VAL A 233 5.93 -19.11 2.63
CA VAL A 233 4.65 -18.43 2.66
C VAL A 233 3.68 -19.11 3.61
N ARG A 234 3.11 -18.30 4.53
CA ARG A 234 1.91 -18.63 5.30
C ARG A 234 0.75 -17.85 4.69
N ARG A 235 -0.38 -18.52 4.46
CA ARG A 235 -1.63 -17.89 4.01
C ARG A 235 -2.62 -17.79 5.16
N VAL A 236 -3.34 -16.68 5.22
CA VAL A 236 -4.50 -16.44 6.06
C VAL A 236 -5.61 -15.87 5.18
N ASP A 237 -6.83 -16.38 5.32
CA ASP A 237 -8.01 -15.86 4.63
C ASP A 237 -8.94 -15.20 5.65
N LEU A 238 -9.39 -13.98 5.35
CA LEU A 238 -10.29 -13.19 6.18
C LEU A 238 -11.72 -13.36 5.67
N SER A 239 -12.66 -13.54 6.59
CA SER A 239 -14.08 -13.80 6.26
C SER A 239 -14.91 -12.53 6.32
N GLY A 240 -15.85 -12.37 5.36
CA GLY A 240 -16.70 -11.17 5.26
C GLY A 240 -15.90 -9.90 4.96
N ALA A 241 -14.74 -10.05 4.33
CA ALA A 241 -13.80 -8.98 4.03
C ALA A 241 -13.75 -8.70 2.53
N SER A 242 -13.49 -7.44 2.14
CA SER A 242 -13.26 -7.04 0.76
C SER A 242 -11.77 -6.94 0.44
N HIS A 243 -11.45 -6.42 -0.75
CA HIS A 243 -10.09 -6.05 -1.15
C HIS A 243 -9.41 -5.10 -0.16
N ASP A 244 -10.19 -4.30 0.56
CA ASP A 244 -9.73 -3.31 1.53
C ASP A 244 -9.93 -3.78 2.98
N ALA A 245 -9.58 -5.06 3.23
CA ALA A 245 -9.77 -5.73 4.52
C ALA A 245 -9.08 -5.02 5.71
N HIS A 246 -8.10 -4.17 5.47
CA HIS A 246 -7.51 -3.30 6.49
C HIS A 246 -8.49 -2.25 7.02
N LEU A 247 -9.55 -1.94 6.25
CA LEU A 247 -10.64 -1.02 6.60
C LEU A 247 -11.89 -1.76 7.11
N ASP A 248 -12.37 -2.76 6.36
CA ASP A 248 -13.67 -3.41 6.63
C ASP A 248 -13.59 -4.65 7.51
N ALA A 249 -12.42 -5.31 7.61
CA ALA A 249 -12.16 -6.46 8.48
C ALA A 249 -10.96 -6.21 9.42
N HIS A 250 -10.84 -4.97 9.92
CA HIS A 250 -9.68 -4.49 10.64
C HIS A 250 -9.24 -5.38 11.82
N GLU A 251 -10.17 -5.92 12.60
CA GLU A 251 -9.83 -6.78 13.74
C GLU A 251 -9.16 -8.08 13.29
N GLN A 252 -9.70 -8.76 12.27
CA GLN A 252 -9.12 -9.97 11.72
C GLN A 252 -7.75 -9.70 11.07
N TRP A 253 -7.64 -8.57 10.35
CA TRP A 253 -6.38 -8.10 9.78
C TRP A 253 -5.31 -7.91 10.84
N VAL A 254 -5.60 -7.18 11.90
CA VAL A 254 -4.66 -6.91 13.01
C VAL A 254 -4.27 -8.18 13.73
N GLU A 255 -5.19 -9.12 13.95
CA GLU A 255 -4.90 -10.40 14.58
C GLU A 255 -3.93 -11.23 13.75
N ALA A 256 -4.19 -11.35 12.44
CA ALA A 256 -3.31 -12.07 11.52
C ALA A 256 -1.91 -11.44 11.48
N LEU A 257 -1.86 -10.11 11.41
CA LEU A 257 -0.62 -9.33 11.35
C LEU A 257 0.20 -9.50 12.63
N ARG A 258 -0.39 -9.30 13.82
CA ARG A 258 0.28 -9.48 15.11
C ARG A 258 0.80 -10.89 15.29
N THR A 259 -0.04 -11.89 15.03
CA THR A 259 0.34 -13.32 15.13
C THR A 259 1.56 -13.64 14.28
N PHE A 260 1.68 -13.04 13.11
CA PHE A 260 2.83 -13.25 12.23
C PHE A 260 4.06 -12.48 12.73
N ILE A 261 3.92 -11.20 13.06
CA ILE A 261 5.01 -10.32 13.46
C ILE A 261 5.66 -10.79 14.77
N ASP A 262 4.86 -11.22 15.75
CA ASP A 262 5.35 -11.67 17.05
C ASP A 262 6.13 -13.01 16.98
N ALA A 263 6.04 -13.71 15.83
CA ALA A 263 6.80 -14.91 15.54
C ALA A 263 8.13 -14.65 14.81
N GLN A 264 8.46 -13.40 14.43
CA GLN A 264 9.70 -13.02 13.73
C GLN A 264 10.74 -12.48 14.72
#